data_290175432bdbb91dfc7b22dafbf2ec10
#
_entry.id   290175432bdbb91dfc7b22dafbf2ec10
#
_cell.length_a   1.000
_cell.length_b   1.000
_cell.length_c   1.000
_cell.angle_alpha   90.00
_cell.angle_beta   90.00
_cell.angle_gamma   90.00
#
_symmetry.space_group_name_H-M   'P 1'
#
loop_
_entity.id
_entity.type
_entity.pdbx_description
1 polymer ?
#
loop_
_entity_poly.entity_id
_entity_poly.type
_entity_poly.pdbx_seq_one_letter_code
_entity_poly.pdbx_strand_id
1 'polypeptide(L)'
;IGLRGPGETQLETDRRLLRNRIVQIQSRLERVEKQREQGRQSRIKADVPTVSLVGYTNAGKSTLFNRITEARVYAADQLFATLDPTLRRIDVADVGETVLADTVGFIRHLPHDLVAAFKATLQETRQATLLLHVIDAADVRVQENIEAVNTVLEEIDAHEIPTLLVMNKIDMLDDFEPRIDRDEENKPIPVWPVSYTHLRAHETTLHL
;
A
#
# COMPACT_ATOMS: atom_id res chain seq x y z
N ILE A 1 -5.84 -47.08 2.07
CA ILE A 1 -5.49 -47.86 0.87
C ILE A 1 -5.96 -47.01 -0.27
N GLY A 2 -5.04 -46.23 -0.88
CA GLY A 2 -5.35 -45.40 -2.05
C GLY A 2 -5.64 -46.29 -3.25
N LEU A 3 -6.80 -46.06 -3.86
CA LEU A 3 -7.18 -46.67 -5.14
C LEU A 3 -6.24 -46.13 -6.23
N ARG A 4 -5.13 -46.82 -6.47
CA ARG A 4 -4.36 -46.64 -7.71
C ARG A 4 -5.15 -47.30 -8.85
N GLY A 5 -5.55 -46.51 -9.84
CA GLY A 5 -6.04 -47.08 -11.09
C GLY A 5 -4.94 -47.96 -11.72
N PRO A 6 -5.28 -49.07 -12.38
CA PRO A 6 -4.31 -49.94 -13.02
C PRO A 6 -3.56 -49.17 -14.12
N GLY A 7 -2.25 -48.90 -13.88
CA GLY A 7 -1.34 -48.28 -14.83
C GLY A 7 -0.88 -46.86 -14.51
N GLU A 8 -1.37 -46.19 -13.47
CA GLU A 8 -0.92 -44.84 -13.10
C GLU A 8 0.39 -44.90 -12.30
N THR A 9 1.45 -44.24 -12.78
CA THR A 9 2.72 -44.11 -12.06
C THR A 9 2.60 -43.10 -10.92
N GLN A 10 3.45 -43.20 -9.89
CA GLN A 10 3.50 -42.23 -8.78
C GLN A 10 3.61 -40.79 -9.30
N LEU A 11 4.44 -40.61 -10.34
CA LEU A 11 4.66 -39.29 -10.94
C LEU A 11 3.40 -38.71 -11.61
N GLU A 12 2.58 -39.54 -12.26
CA GLU A 12 1.32 -39.12 -12.87
C GLU A 12 0.28 -38.75 -11.82
N THR A 13 0.21 -39.53 -10.75
CA THR A 13 -0.65 -39.22 -9.60
C THR A 13 -0.26 -37.87 -8.98
N ASP A 14 1.04 -37.63 -8.74
CA ASP A 14 1.54 -36.38 -8.17
C ASP A 14 1.27 -35.18 -9.09
N ARG A 15 1.48 -35.33 -10.38
CA ARG A 15 1.14 -34.30 -11.39
C ARG A 15 -0.35 -33.97 -11.40
N ARG A 16 -1.22 -34.97 -11.29
CA ARG A 16 -2.67 -34.77 -11.22
C ARG A 16 -3.06 -34.02 -9.95
N LEU A 17 -2.49 -34.39 -8.79
CA LEU A 17 -2.74 -33.71 -7.53
C LEU A 17 -2.29 -32.25 -7.57
N LEU A 18 -1.11 -31.98 -8.14
CA LEU A 18 -0.62 -30.60 -8.34
C LEU A 18 -1.54 -29.78 -9.24
N ARG A 19 -1.97 -30.33 -10.38
CA ARG A 19 -2.94 -29.65 -11.27
C ARG A 19 -4.24 -29.31 -10.55
N ASN A 20 -4.78 -30.27 -9.81
CA ASN A 20 -6.01 -30.05 -9.04
C ASN A 20 -5.80 -28.96 -7.98
N ARG A 21 -4.63 -28.93 -7.35
CA ARG A 21 -4.30 -27.88 -6.36
C ARG A 21 -4.20 -26.52 -7.00
N ILE A 22 -3.58 -26.41 -8.17
CA ILE A 22 -3.49 -25.16 -8.95
C ILE A 22 -4.89 -24.66 -9.28
N VAL A 23 -5.77 -25.50 -9.83
CA VAL A 23 -7.17 -25.12 -10.14
C VAL A 23 -7.92 -24.63 -8.89
N GLN A 24 -7.74 -25.32 -7.75
CA GLN A 24 -8.36 -24.87 -6.49
C GLN A 24 -7.86 -23.51 -6.04
N ILE A 25 -6.54 -23.26 -6.17
CA ILE A 25 -5.95 -21.97 -5.81
C ILE A 25 -6.48 -20.88 -6.74
N GLN A 26 -6.48 -21.11 -8.04
CA GLN A 26 -7.02 -20.16 -9.03
C GLN A 26 -8.49 -19.80 -8.73
N SER A 27 -9.34 -20.78 -8.48
CA SER A 27 -10.75 -20.52 -8.13
C SER A 27 -10.91 -19.73 -6.82
N ARG A 28 -10.00 -19.91 -5.85
CA ARG A 28 -10.01 -19.09 -4.62
C ARG A 28 -9.58 -17.66 -4.90
N LEU A 29 -8.55 -17.46 -5.71
CA LEU A 29 -8.09 -16.12 -6.12
C LEU A 29 -9.19 -15.35 -6.85
N GLU A 30 -9.87 -15.96 -7.82
CA GLU A 30 -10.98 -15.35 -8.54
C GLU A 30 -12.12 -14.90 -7.58
N ARG A 31 -12.43 -15.70 -6.56
CA ARG A 31 -13.44 -15.32 -5.55
C ARG A 31 -12.98 -14.11 -4.73
N VAL A 32 -11.73 -14.09 -4.31
CA VAL A 32 -11.15 -12.97 -3.55
C VAL A 32 -11.15 -11.70 -4.40
N GLU A 33 -10.72 -11.79 -5.67
CA GLU A 33 -10.76 -10.65 -6.60
C GLU A 33 -12.18 -10.09 -6.77
N LYS A 34 -13.17 -10.98 -6.95
CA LYS A 34 -14.57 -10.58 -7.07
C LYS A 34 -15.12 -9.91 -5.81
N GLN A 35 -14.77 -10.41 -4.63
CA GLN A 35 -15.19 -9.80 -3.36
C GLN A 35 -14.56 -8.42 -3.18
N ARG A 36 -13.29 -8.24 -3.54
CA ARG A 36 -12.59 -6.95 -3.50
C ARG A 36 -13.24 -5.95 -4.45
N GLU A 37 -13.52 -6.38 -5.67
CA GLU A 37 -14.21 -5.54 -6.64
C GLU A 37 -15.58 -5.09 -6.15
N GLN A 38 -16.38 -5.99 -5.58
CA GLN A 38 -17.67 -5.63 -4.98
C GLN A 38 -17.51 -4.63 -3.83
N GLY A 39 -16.51 -4.81 -2.97
CA GLY A 39 -16.19 -3.85 -1.90
C GLY A 39 -15.82 -2.47 -2.44
N ARG A 40 -14.99 -2.41 -3.49
CA ARG A 40 -14.62 -1.15 -4.18
C ARG A 40 -15.84 -0.46 -4.77
N GLN A 41 -16.66 -1.18 -5.52
CA GLN A 41 -17.90 -0.63 -6.10
C GLN A 41 -18.85 -0.09 -5.05
N SER A 42 -18.92 -0.73 -3.88
CA SER A 42 -19.72 -0.25 -2.77
C SER A 42 -19.19 1.08 -2.20
N ARG A 43 -17.86 1.23 -2.07
CA ARG A 43 -17.22 2.49 -1.64
C ARG A 43 -17.48 3.63 -2.63
N ILE A 44 -17.27 3.36 -3.92
CA ILE A 44 -17.53 4.34 -4.98
C ILE A 44 -19.01 4.79 -4.97
N LYS A 45 -19.96 3.87 -4.84
CA LYS A 45 -21.39 4.20 -4.76
C LYS A 45 -21.79 4.98 -3.51
N ALA A 46 -21.06 4.78 -2.42
CA ALA A 46 -21.29 5.48 -1.15
C ALA A 46 -20.47 6.78 -1.06
N ASP A 47 -19.74 7.15 -2.11
CA ASP A 47 -18.86 8.32 -2.17
C ASP A 47 -17.86 8.39 -1.00
N VAL A 48 -17.36 7.23 -0.57
CA VAL A 48 -16.38 7.12 0.51
C VAL A 48 -14.97 7.30 -0.06
N PRO A 49 -14.25 8.39 0.28
CA PRO A 49 -12.92 8.62 -0.22
C PRO A 49 -11.95 7.54 0.25
N THR A 50 -11.00 7.21 -0.62
CA THR A 50 -9.94 6.23 -0.32
C THR A 50 -8.58 6.91 -0.39
N VAL A 51 -7.82 6.83 0.69
CA VAL A 51 -6.44 7.32 0.79
C VAL A 51 -5.50 6.12 0.74
N SER A 52 -4.59 6.09 -0.23
CA SER A 52 -3.66 4.97 -0.40
C SER A 52 -2.23 5.38 -0.01
N LEU A 53 -1.60 4.58 0.85
CA LEU A 53 -0.19 4.76 1.21
C LEU A 53 0.68 4.15 0.11
N VAL A 54 1.48 4.98 -0.55
CA VAL A 54 2.46 4.57 -1.55
C VAL A 54 3.87 4.96 -1.09
N GLY A 55 4.88 4.40 -1.70
CA GLY A 55 6.26 4.73 -1.36
C GLY A 55 7.20 3.54 -1.44
N TYR A 56 8.48 3.82 -1.42
CA TYR A 56 9.52 2.80 -1.51
C TYR A 56 9.42 1.79 -0.37
N THR A 57 9.97 0.59 -0.59
CA THR A 57 10.01 -0.41 0.48
C THR A 57 10.75 0.14 1.71
N ASN A 58 10.32 -0.26 2.89
CA ASN A 58 10.87 0.20 4.19
C ASN A 58 10.78 1.72 4.47
N ALA A 59 10.00 2.48 3.71
CA ALA A 59 9.76 3.91 3.99
C ALA A 59 8.88 4.16 5.24
N GLY A 60 8.26 3.12 5.79
CA GLY A 60 7.44 3.20 7.00
C GLY A 60 5.92 3.26 6.78
N LYS A 61 5.42 2.87 5.60
CA LYS A 61 3.98 2.87 5.27
C LYS A 61 3.12 2.12 6.28
N SER A 62 3.43 0.85 6.54
CA SER A 62 2.67 0.01 7.48
C SER A 62 2.79 0.51 8.93
N THR A 63 3.89 1.16 9.28
CA THR A 63 4.05 1.81 10.59
C THR A 63 3.10 3.00 10.71
N LEU A 64 3.05 3.86 9.68
CA LEU A 64 2.09 4.97 9.60
C LEU A 64 0.66 4.46 9.66
N PHE A 65 0.33 3.47 8.84
CA PHE A 65 -0.99 2.84 8.83
C PHE A 65 -1.41 2.36 10.23
N ASN A 66 -0.56 1.60 10.91
CA ASN A 66 -0.82 1.10 12.25
C ASN A 66 -1.05 2.24 13.25
N ARG A 67 -0.31 3.34 13.08
CA ARG A 67 -0.41 4.49 13.99
C ARG A 67 -1.72 5.24 13.82
N ILE A 68 -2.14 5.45 12.58
CA ILE A 68 -3.40 6.16 12.26
C ILE A 68 -4.62 5.29 12.60
N THR A 69 -4.55 3.98 12.34
CA THR A 69 -5.72 3.09 12.44
C THR A 69 -5.79 2.33 13.76
N GLU A 70 -4.82 2.50 14.65
CA GLU A 70 -4.62 1.69 15.86
C GLU A 70 -4.59 0.17 15.58
N ALA A 71 -4.33 -0.20 14.33
CA ALA A 71 -4.24 -1.59 13.90
C ALA A 71 -2.89 -2.21 14.31
N ARG A 72 -2.83 -3.54 14.24
CA ARG A 72 -1.59 -4.30 14.47
C ARG A 72 -1.24 -5.09 13.21
N VAL A 73 -1.08 -4.38 12.09
CA VAL A 73 -0.58 -4.99 10.86
C VAL A 73 0.91 -5.26 11.02
N TYR A 74 1.35 -6.37 10.48
CA TYR A 74 2.78 -6.74 10.50
C TYR A 74 3.61 -5.68 9.79
N ALA A 75 4.48 -5.02 10.51
CA ALA A 75 5.45 -4.06 9.99
C ALA A 75 6.85 -4.59 10.32
N ALA A 76 7.68 -4.79 9.33
CA ALA A 76 9.05 -5.28 9.49
C ALA A 76 10.01 -4.58 8.53
N ASP A 77 11.26 -4.52 8.93
CA ASP A 77 12.36 -4.00 8.11
C ASP A 77 12.79 -5.04 7.06
N GLN A 78 11.85 -5.43 6.20
CA GLN A 78 12.11 -6.35 5.11
C GLN A 78 11.37 -5.93 3.83
N LEU A 79 11.91 -6.37 2.70
CA LEU A 79 11.29 -6.16 1.40
C LEU A 79 9.90 -6.82 1.38
N PHE A 80 8.89 -6.07 0.89
CA PHE A 80 7.52 -6.59 0.74
C PHE A 80 6.90 -7.11 2.04
N ALA A 81 7.06 -6.40 3.16
CA ALA A 81 6.38 -6.72 4.41
C ALA A 81 4.85 -6.78 4.24
N THR A 82 4.30 -5.94 3.37
CA THR A 82 2.89 -5.95 2.95
C THR A 82 2.78 -6.52 1.54
N LEU A 83 2.13 -7.68 1.37
CA LEU A 83 1.86 -8.29 0.06
C LEU A 83 0.41 -8.08 -0.39
N ASP A 84 -0.49 -7.90 0.56
CA ASP A 84 -1.92 -7.77 0.35
C ASP A 84 -2.42 -6.45 0.94
N PRO A 85 -3.21 -5.65 0.20
CA PRO A 85 -3.64 -4.35 0.71
C PRO A 85 -4.50 -4.54 1.96
N THR A 86 -4.16 -3.79 3.00
CA THR A 86 -4.96 -3.75 4.23
C THR A 86 -5.77 -2.47 4.23
N LEU A 87 -7.09 -2.60 4.35
CA LEU A 87 -8.02 -1.49 4.37
C LEU A 87 -8.57 -1.27 5.77
N ARG A 88 -8.65 -0.01 6.22
CA ARG A 88 -9.31 0.38 7.46
C ARG A 88 -10.11 1.67 7.26
N ARG A 89 -11.25 1.74 7.91
CA ARG A 89 -12.04 2.96 7.99
C ARG A 89 -11.47 3.83 9.11
N ILE A 90 -11.33 5.10 8.80
CA ILE A 90 -10.94 6.16 9.73
C ILE A 90 -11.95 7.30 9.59
N ASP A 91 -12.05 8.13 10.60
CA ASP A 91 -12.83 9.36 10.54
C ASP A 91 -11.86 10.54 10.44
N VAL A 92 -11.96 11.29 9.35
CA VAL A 92 -11.10 12.44 9.09
C VAL A 92 -11.91 13.71 9.36
N ALA A 93 -11.38 14.60 10.19
CA ALA A 93 -12.03 15.87 10.50
C ALA A 93 -12.40 16.61 9.21
N ASP A 94 -13.60 17.18 9.18
CA ASP A 94 -14.18 17.94 8.06
C ASP A 94 -14.43 17.15 6.75
N VAL A 95 -13.99 15.88 6.67
CA VAL A 95 -14.20 14.98 5.52
C VAL A 95 -15.17 13.86 5.87
N GLY A 96 -15.08 13.31 7.09
CA GLY A 96 -15.88 12.19 7.56
C GLY A 96 -15.25 10.82 7.30
N GLU A 97 -16.08 9.80 7.10
CA GLU A 97 -15.64 8.43 6.90
C GLU A 97 -14.76 8.30 5.65
N THR A 98 -13.53 7.84 5.85
CA THR A 98 -12.50 7.68 4.82
C THR A 98 -11.89 6.29 4.96
N VAL A 99 -11.49 5.67 3.85
CA VAL A 99 -10.77 4.40 3.86
C VAL A 99 -9.28 4.64 3.66
N LEU A 100 -8.47 4.22 4.63
CA LEU A 100 -7.01 4.18 4.51
C LEU A 100 -6.58 2.80 4.02
N ALA A 101 -5.71 2.77 3.00
CA ALA A 101 -5.16 1.56 2.40
C ALA A 101 -3.64 1.50 2.61
N ASP A 102 -3.14 0.44 3.28
CA ASP A 102 -1.71 0.11 3.27
C ASP A 102 -1.41 -0.77 2.05
N THR A 103 -0.40 -0.41 1.28
CA THR A 103 -0.05 -1.08 0.03
C THR A 103 1.37 -1.64 0.05
N VAL A 104 1.68 -2.45 -0.96
CA VAL A 104 3.03 -3.00 -1.16
C VAL A 104 4.06 -1.88 -1.31
N GLY A 105 5.26 -2.09 -0.76
CA GLY A 105 6.40 -1.21 -1.00
C GLY A 105 6.92 -1.33 -2.43
N PHE A 106 7.09 -0.19 -3.11
CA PHE A 106 7.66 -0.18 -4.44
C PHE A 106 9.19 -0.39 -4.37
N ILE A 107 9.72 -0.96 -5.43
CA ILE A 107 11.16 -1.14 -5.64
C ILE A 107 11.52 -0.64 -7.04
N ARG A 108 12.81 -0.33 -7.25
CA ARG A 108 13.31 -0.04 -8.60
C ARG A 108 13.14 -1.27 -9.48
N HIS A 109 12.69 -1.05 -10.70
CA HIS A 109 12.49 -2.12 -11.69
C HIS A 109 11.62 -3.26 -11.12
N LEU A 110 10.35 -2.97 -10.85
CA LEU A 110 9.40 -4.00 -10.44
C LEU A 110 9.31 -5.06 -11.56
N PRO A 111 9.75 -6.31 -11.34
CA PRO A 111 9.67 -7.34 -12.36
C PRO A 111 8.23 -7.55 -12.82
N HIS A 112 8.00 -7.74 -14.11
CA HIS A 112 6.66 -7.94 -14.67
C HIS A 112 5.87 -9.07 -13.99
N ASP A 113 6.56 -10.12 -13.56
CA ASP A 113 5.94 -11.22 -12.80
C ASP A 113 5.39 -10.76 -11.45
N LEU A 114 6.05 -9.78 -10.79
CA LEU A 114 5.59 -9.20 -9.54
C LEU A 114 4.46 -8.19 -9.74
N VAL A 115 4.38 -7.52 -10.88
CA VAL A 115 3.23 -6.65 -11.22
C VAL A 115 1.94 -7.46 -11.19
N ALA A 116 1.95 -8.67 -11.77
CA ALA A 116 0.80 -9.57 -11.73
C ALA A 116 0.47 -10.03 -10.30
N ALA A 117 1.49 -10.31 -9.47
CA ALA A 117 1.30 -10.70 -8.08
C ALA A 117 0.72 -9.55 -7.22
N PHE A 118 1.09 -8.30 -7.50
CA PHE A 118 0.64 -7.12 -6.77
C PHE A 118 -0.59 -6.43 -7.37
N LYS A 119 -1.21 -7.05 -8.39
CA LYS A 119 -2.36 -6.47 -9.09
C LYS A 119 -3.44 -5.90 -8.15
N ALA A 120 -3.77 -6.62 -7.09
CA ALA A 120 -4.79 -6.18 -6.14
C ALA A 120 -4.38 -4.90 -5.38
N THR A 121 -3.12 -4.80 -4.95
CA THR A 121 -2.55 -3.65 -4.26
C THR A 121 -2.46 -2.44 -5.18
N LEU A 122 -2.00 -2.67 -6.41
CA LEU A 122 -1.90 -1.63 -7.44
C LEU A 122 -3.29 -1.11 -7.86
N GLN A 123 -4.32 -1.95 -7.87
CA GLN A 123 -5.69 -1.51 -8.13
C GLN A 123 -6.26 -0.59 -7.04
N GLU A 124 -5.96 -0.83 -5.76
CA GLU A 124 -6.37 0.09 -4.69
C GLU A 124 -5.67 1.45 -4.84
N THR A 125 -4.41 1.47 -5.28
CA THR A 125 -3.67 2.70 -5.58
C THR A 125 -4.30 3.47 -6.75
N ARG A 126 -4.61 2.81 -7.87
CA ARG A 126 -5.24 3.43 -9.05
C ARG A 126 -6.61 4.05 -8.79
N GLN A 127 -7.32 3.59 -7.81
CA GLN A 127 -8.69 4.02 -7.49
C GLN A 127 -8.75 4.90 -6.22
N ALA A 128 -7.58 5.29 -5.72
CA ALA A 128 -7.51 6.20 -4.58
C ALA A 128 -7.95 7.62 -4.96
N THR A 129 -8.55 8.31 -4.00
CA THR A 129 -8.88 9.73 -4.11
C THR A 129 -7.65 10.60 -3.83
N LEU A 130 -6.75 10.09 -2.98
CA LEU A 130 -5.51 10.75 -2.58
C LEU A 130 -4.42 9.70 -2.35
N LEU A 131 -3.20 10.00 -2.75
CA LEU A 131 -2.01 9.22 -2.40
C LEU A 131 -1.22 9.91 -1.29
N LEU A 132 -0.85 9.16 -0.26
CA LEU A 132 0.17 9.56 0.71
C LEU A 132 1.49 8.87 0.33
N HIS A 133 2.37 9.61 -0.32
CA HIS A 133 3.69 9.09 -0.70
C HIS A 133 4.64 9.19 0.49
N VAL A 134 4.81 8.08 1.20
CA VAL A 134 5.68 7.97 2.37
C VAL A 134 7.13 7.80 1.92
N ILE A 135 7.98 8.72 2.36
CA ILE A 135 9.38 8.83 1.97
C ILE A 135 10.25 8.68 3.21
N ASP A 136 11.28 7.85 3.15
CA ASP A 136 12.34 7.80 4.16
C ASP A 136 13.26 9.00 3.95
N ALA A 137 13.09 10.03 4.78
CA ALA A 137 13.86 11.28 4.68
C ALA A 137 15.34 11.11 5.05
N ALA A 138 15.69 10.03 5.77
CA ALA A 138 17.07 9.73 6.17
C ALA A 138 17.82 8.83 5.16
N ASP A 139 17.16 8.31 4.11
CA ASP A 139 17.84 7.53 3.07
C ASP A 139 18.69 8.46 2.20
N VAL A 140 19.94 8.12 1.99
CA VAL A 140 20.87 8.88 1.12
C VAL A 140 20.39 8.97 -0.34
N ARG A 141 19.46 8.12 -0.75
CA ARG A 141 18.91 8.02 -2.10
C ARG A 141 17.47 8.52 -2.16
N VAL A 142 17.09 9.48 -1.31
CA VAL A 142 15.71 10.01 -1.24
C VAL A 142 15.16 10.34 -2.62
N GLN A 143 15.89 11.14 -3.40
CA GLN A 143 15.45 11.58 -4.72
C GLN A 143 15.24 10.41 -5.69
N GLU A 144 16.17 9.47 -5.72
CA GLU A 144 16.09 8.29 -6.58
C GLU A 144 14.92 7.35 -6.18
N ASN A 145 14.62 7.28 -4.88
CA ASN A 145 13.48 6.50 -4.40
C ASN A 145 12.15 7.15 -4.76
N ILE A 146 12.05 8.49 -4.73
CA ILE A 146 10.89 9.25 -5.21
C ILE A 146 10.67 9.00 -6.70
N GLU A 147 11.71 9.12 -7.51
CA GLU A 147 11.65 8.88 -8.96
C GLU A 147 11.22 7.45 -9.29
N ALA A 148 11.74 6.46 -8.55
CA ALA A 148 11.35 5.06 -8.73
C ALA A 148 9.86 4.83 -8.42
N VAL A 149 9.33 5.49 -7.40
CA VAL A 149 7.90 5.43 -7.06
C VAL A 149 7.06 6.11 -8.14
N ASN A 150 7.46 7.29 -8.62
CA ASN A 150 6.75 8.01 -9.66
C ASN A 150 6.70 7.18 -10.96
N THR A 151 7.79 6.53 -11.36
CA THR A 151 7.83 5.62 -12.50
C THR A 151 6.79 4.50 -12.37
N VAL A 152 6.69 3.88 -11.19
CA VAL A 152 5.66 2.84 -10.97
C VAL A 152 4.25 3.42 -11.01
N LEU A 153 4.02 4.62 -10.47
CA LEU A 153 2.72 5.31 -10.55
C LEU A 153 2.33 5.61 -12.00
N GLU A 154 3.28 5.99 -12.86
CA GLU A 154 3.06 6.15 -14.30
C GLU A 154 2.71 4.82 -14.96
N GLU A 155 3.46 3.74 -14.70
CA GLU A 155 3.21 2.41 -15.25
C GLU A 155 1.83 1.84 -14.92
N ILE A 156 1.26 2.26 -13.78
CA ILE A 156 -0.07 1.83 -13.34
C ILE A 156 -1.18 2.87 -13.60
N ASP A 157 -0.93 3.93 -14.37
CA ASP A 157 -1.88 5.02 -14.65
C ASP A 157 -2.43 5.70 -13.37
N ALA A 158 -1.60 5.91 -12.36
CA ALA A 158 -1.96 6.53 -11.08
C ALA A 158 -1.27 7.88 -10.85
N HIS A 159 -0.49 8.40 -11.80
CA HIS A 159 0.30 9.62 -11.69
C HIS A 159 -0.54 10.91 -11.64
N GLU A 160 -1.79 10.88 -12.13
CA GLU A 160 -2.71 12.02 -12.08
C GLU A 160 -3.44 12.16 -10.74
N ILE A 161 -3.35 11.16 -9.87
CA ILE A 161 -4.01 11.20 -8.57
C ILE A 161 -3.29 12.22 -7.66
N PRO A 162 -4.03 13.13 -6.99
CA PRO A 162 -3.44 14.05 -6.03
C PRO A 162 -2.54 13.32 -5.04
N THR A 163 -1.33 13.82 -4.85
CA THR A 163 -0.32 13.16 -4.02
C THR A 163 0.23 14.11 -2.97
N LEU A 164 0.16 13.70 -1.71
CA LEU A 164 0.80 14.37 -0.58
C LEU A 164 2.09 13.62 -0.21
N LEU A 165 3.21 14.32 -0.17
CA LEU A 165 4.50 13.76 0.25
C LEU A 165 4.59 13.76 1.79
N VAL A 166 4.88 12.59 2.36
CA VAL A 166 5.04 12.38 3.80
C VAL A 166 6.51 12.03 4.07
N MET A 167 7.29 13.03 4.50
CA MET A 167 8.70 12.85 4.85
C MET A 167 8.80 12.18 6.23
N ASN A 168 9.05 10.88 6.24
CA ASN A 168 9.14 10.06 7.44
C ASN A 168 10.59 9.92 7.93
N LYS A 169 10.77 9.48 9.17
CA LYS A 169 12.05 9.26 9.86
C LYS A 169 12.89 10.53 10.01
N ILE A 170 12.25 11.68 10.10
CA ILE A 170 12.93 12.98 10.31
C ILE A 170 13.66 13.07 11.65
N ASP A 171 13.32 12.21 12.61
CA ASP A 171 14.04 12.04 13.88
C ASP A 171 15.47 11.51 13.72
N MET A 172 15.81 10.99 12.53
CA MET A 172 17.15 10.54 12.17
C MET A 172 17.98 11.64 11.50
N LEU A 173 17.39 12.82 11.29
CA LEU A 173 18.05 13.99 10.69
C LEU A 173 18.37 15.02 11.78
N ASP A 174 19.59 15.54 11.75
CA ASP A 174 20.00 16.61 12.63
C ASP A 174 19.21 17.90 12.29
N ASP A 175 18.70 18.58 13.34
CA ASP A 175 18.01 19.88 13.25
C ASP A 175 16.74 19.92 12.35
N PHE A 176 16.05 18.80 12.19
CA PHE A 176 14.81 18.75 11.42
C PHE A 176 13.57 18.71 12.33
N GLU A 177 12.68 19.69 12.20
CA GLU A 177 11.42 19.74 12.96
C GLU A 177 10.22 19.41 12.05
N PRO A 178 9.16 18.77 12.60
CA PRO A 178 7.91 18.55 11.87
C PRO A 178 7.29 19.91 11.47
N ARG A 179 6.96 20.06 10.20
CA ARG A 179 6.32 21.27 9.67
C ARG A 179 5.51 20.94 8.43
N ILE A 180 4.61 21.83 8.08
CA ILE A 180 3.95 21.82 6.77
C ILE A 180 4.56 22.97 5.96
N ASP A 181 5.23 22.63 4.86
CA ASP A 181 5.79 23.61 3.96
C ASP A 181 4.65 24.35 3.23
N ARG A 182 4.85 25.65 2.98
CA ARG A 182 3.88 26.50 2.32
C ARG A 182 4.53 27.20 1.13
N ASP A 183 3.76 27.40 0.05
CA ASP A 183 4.20 28.13 -1.12
C ASP A 183 4.22 29.67 -0.88
N GLU A 184 4.59 30.42 -1.92
CA GLU A 184 4.64 31.88 -1.88
C GLU A 184 3.25 32.52 -1.62
N GLU A 185 2.15 31.81 -1.93
CA GLU A 185 0.78 32.21 -1.65
C GLU A 185 0.28 31.78 -0.26
N ASN A 186 1.18 31.25 0.58
CA ASN A 186 0.88 30.71 1.90
C ASN A 186 -0.07 29.47 1.90
N LYS A 187 -0.21 28.79 0.75
CA LYS A 187 -0.93 27.54 0.65
C LYS A 187 -0.03 26.38 1.07
N PRO A 188 -0.56 25.34 1.72
CA PRO A 188 0.23 24.17 2.04
C PRO A 188 0.81 23.55 0.78
N ILE A 189 2.13 23.40 0.73
CA ILE A 189 2.77 22.55 -0.27
C ILE A 189 2.43 21.11 0.12
N PRO A 190 2.15 20.21 -0.82
CA PRO A 190 1.77 18.83 -0.51
C PRO A 190 2.99 17.99 -0.04
N VAL A 191 3.74 18.53 0.93
CA VAL A 191 4.88 17.88 1.59
C VAL A 191 4.68 17.98 3.10
N TRP A 192 4.59 16.83 3.76
CA TRP A 192 4.40 16.75 5.19
C TRP A 192 5.56 15.99 5.86
N PRO A 193 6.51 16.70 6.51
CA PRO A 193 7.57 16.06 7.29
C PRO A 193 7.02 15.50 8.60
N VAL A 194 7.30 14.25 8.87
CA VAL A 194 6.80 13.55 10.05
C VAL A 194 7.79 12.51 10.56
N SER A 195 7.80 12.32 11.89
CA SER A 195 8.39 11.13 12.52
C SER A 195 7.38 10.47 13.43
N TYR A 196 7.15 9.18 13.25
CA TYR A 196 6.17 8.44 14.04
C TYR A 196 6.61 8.14 15.46
N THR A 197 7.90 8.30 15.78
CA THR A 197 8.42 8.15 17.15
C THR A 197 7.89 9.22 18.08
N HIS A 198 7.53 10.39 17.56
CA HIS A 198 7.01 11.54 18.29
C HIS A 198 5.50 11.71 18.23
N LEU A 199 4.80 10.99 17.35
CA LEU A 199 3.33 11.05 17.28
C LEU A 199 2.72 10.29 18.47
N ARG A 200 2.15 11.01 19.42
CA ARG A 200 1.25 10.44 20.44
C ARG A 200 -0.11 10.16 19.80
N ALA A 201 -0.78 9.10 20.25
CA ALA A 201 -2.05 8.62 19.68
C ALA A 201 -3.21 9.66 19.65
N HIS A 202 -3.07 10.78 20.37
CA HIS A 202 -4.07 11.85 20.47
C HIS A 202 -3.79 13.10 19.61
N GLU A 203 -2.66 13.14 18.90
CA GLU A 203 -2.27 14.34 18.14
C GLU A 203 -2.45 14.17 16.62
N THR A 204 -2.99 13.04 16.18
CA THR A 204 -3.28 12.78 14.75
C THR A 204 -4.64 13.36 14.35
N THR A 205 -4.90 14.60 14.65
CA THR A 205 -5.95 15.34 13.97
C THR A 205 -5.34 15.80 12.65
N LEU A 206 -5.52 15.02 11.59
CA LEU A 206 -5.23 15.45 10.23
C LEU A 206 -6.17 16.60 9.89
N HIS A 207 -5.72 17.83 10.14
CA HIS A 207 -6.31 19.00 9.50
C HIS A 207 -5.78 19.03 8.07
N LEU A 208 -6.53 18.47 7.13
CA LEU A 208 -6.32 18.61 5.69
C LEU A 208 -6.86 19.94 5.23
#